data_c3b0c915ee97829ff9ff935430f09f39
#
_entry.id   c3b0c915ee97829ff9ff935430f09f39
#
_cell.length_a   1.000
_cell.length_b   1.000
_cell.length_c   1.000
_cell.angle_alpha   90.00
_cell.angle_beta   90.00
_cell.angle_gamma   90.00
#
_symmetry.space_group_name_H-M   'P 1'
#
loop_
_entity.id
_entity.type
_entity.pdbx_description
1 polymer ?
#
loop_
_entity_poly.entity_id
_entity_poly.type
_entity_poly.pdbx_seq_one_letter_code
_entity_poly.pdbx_strand_id
1 'polypeptide(L)'
;MTEAADTAPKKTVDIVRIMKLLPHRYPFLLIDKIVELNGEESGIALKNVTMNEPFFQGHFPGRPVMPGVLLIEAMAQTAGAIVLEHHSEDAGKLVFFMSIDKARFRKPVVPGDTVYFHVKLLQKRAPVWKYWAEAHVEGKKVAEAEIGAMLIDENKV
;
A
#
# COMPACT_ATOMS: atom_id res chain seq x y z
N MET A 1 29.03 21.60 0.07
CA MET A 1 28.03 21.45 -1.00
C MET A 1 26.71 21.15 -0.36
N THR A 2 25.81 22.09 -0.35
CA THR A 2 24.43 21.86 0.04
C THR A 2 23.73 21.21 -1.16
N GLU A 3 23.31 19.96 -1.05
CA GLU A 3 22.38 19.39 -1.98
C GLU A 3 21.13 20.29 -1.99
N ALA A 4 20.85 20.86 -3.15
CA ALA A 4 19.60 21.57 -3.35
C ALA A 4 18.48 20.53 -3.14
N ALA A 5 17.70 20.68 -2.09
CA ALA A 5 16.51 19.87 -1.89
C ALA A 5 15.67 20.00 -3.17
N ASP A 6 15.32 18.88 -3.77
CA ASP A 6 14.42 18.81 -4.92
C ASP A 6 13.09 19.42 -4.48
N THR A 7 12.86 20.67 -4.88
CA THR A 7 11.67 21.45 -4.54
C THR A 7 10.51 21.23 -5.52
N ALA A 8 10.64 20.25 -6.46
CA ALA A 8 9.54 19.89 -7.33
C ALA A 8 8.37 19.38 -6.51
N PRO A 9 7.12 19.84 -6.77
CA PRO A 9 5.95 19.34 -6.05
C PRO A 9 5.82 17.83 -6.27
N LYS A 10 5.82 17.06 -5.18
CA LYS A 10 5.65 15.61 -5.22
C LYS A 10 4.24 15.32 -5.71
N LYS A 11 4.11 14.37 -6.67
CA LYS A 11 2.81 13.96 -7.19
C LYS A 11 2.03 13.26 -6.09
N THR A 12 0.78 13.69 -5.90
CA THR A 12 -0.17 13.06 -4.99
C THR A 12 -1.32 12.44 -5.77
N VAL A 13 -1.96 11.41 -5.20
CA VAL A 13 -3.12 10.76 -5.81
C VAL A 13 -4.21 10.64 -4.76
N ASP A 14 -5.37 11.22 -5.03
CA ASP A 14 -6.49 11.18 -4.10
C ASP A 14 -7.28 9.87 -4.20
N ILE A 15 -8.21 9.68 -3.26
CA ILE A 15 -9.01 8.45 -3.17
C ILE A 15 -9.87 8.21 -4.41
N VAL A 16 -10.38 9.26 -5.05
CA VAL A 16 -11.20 9.11 -6.26
C VAL A 16 -10.39 8.49 -7.38
N ARG A 17 -9.14 8.95 -7.54
CA ARG A 17 -8.22 8.37 -8.52
C ARG A 17 -7.79 6.96 -8.14
N ILE A 18 -7.49 6.70 -6.86
CA ILE A 18 -7.14 5.37 -6.36
C ILE A 18 -8.24 4.36 -6.70
N MET A 19 -9.50 4.74 -6.53
CA MET A 19 -10.63 3.86 -6.86
C MET A 19 -10.76 3.58 -8.36
N LYS A 20 -10.20 4.41 -9.23
CA LYS A 20 -10.11 4.14 -10.67
C LYS A 20 -8.94 3.22 -11.02
N LEU A 21 -7.90 3.21 -10.20
CA LEU A 21 -6.72 2.38 -10.39
C LEU A 21 -6.92 0.97 -9.86
N LEU A 22 -7.33 0.87 -8.57
CA LEU A 22 -7.50 -0.40 -7.87
C LEU A 22 -8.92 -0.93 -8.00
N PRO A 23 -9.10 -2.25 -8.16
CA PRO A 23 -10.45 -2.86 -8.15
C PRO A 23 -11.04 -3.01 -6.75
N HIS A 24 -10.23 -2.90 -5.72
CA HIS A 24 -10.64 -3.06 -4.31
C HIS A 24 -11.71 -2.03 -3.91
N ARG A 25 -12.66 -2.44 -3.05
CA ARG A 25 -13.72 -1.59 -2.49
C ARG A 25 -13.91 -1.89 -1.02
N TYR A 26 -14.71 -1.07 -0.35
CA TYR A 26 -15.09 -1.33 1.05
C TYR A 26 -15.58 -2.77 1.23
N PRO A 27 -15.15 -3.49 2.26
CA PRO A 27 -14.27 -3.06 3.37
C PRO A 27 -12.77 -3.33 3.14
N PHE A 28 -12.36 -3.65 1.92
CA PHE A 28 -11.02 -4.15 1.61
C PHE A 28 -10.12 -3.16 0.85
N LEU A 29 -10.57 -1.95 0.62
CA LEU A 29 -9.72 -0.85 0.13
C LEU A 29 -9.00 -0.23 1.33
N LEU A 30 -7.69 -0.41 1.41
CA LEU A 30 -6.91 -0.15 2.63
C LEU A 30 -5.94 1.03 2.52
N ILE A 31 -6.05 1.84 1.47
CA ILE A 31 -5.27 3.08 1.36
C ILE A 31 -6.20 4.24 1.04
N ASP A 32 -5.91 5.41 1.60
CA ASP A 32 -6.77 6.59 1.51
C ASP A 32 -6.20 7.66 0.57
N LYS A 33 -4.87 7.72 0.43
CA LYS A 33 -4.18 8.71 -0.38
C LYS A 33 -2.77 8.25 -0.70
N ILE A 34 -2.27 8.57 -1.87
CA ILE A 34 -0.84 8.51 -2.17
C ILE A 34 -0.29 9.92 -1.98
N VAL A 35 0.65 10.09 -1.04
CA VAL A 35 1.20 11.39 -0.66
C VAL A 35 2.51 11.71 -1.36
N GLU A 36 3.16 10.69 -1.91
CA GLU A 36 4.39 10.85 -2.67
C GLU A 36 4.46 9.75 -3.74
N LEU A 37 4.82 10.13 -4.96
CA LEU A 37 4.90 9.22 -6.09
C LEU A 37 6.11 9.57 -6.95
N ASN A 38 6.94 8.55 -7.24
CA ASN A 38 8.09 8.63 -8.14
C ASN A 38 7.98 7.52 -9.20
N GLY A 39 7.14 7.74 -10.22
CA GLY A 39 6.84 6.75 -11.23
C GLY A 39 6.39 5.43 -10.61
N GLU A 40 6.95 4.31 -11.08
CA GLU A 40 6.74 2.99 -10.45
C GLU A 40 7.90 2.59 -9.53
N GLU A 41 8.90 3.47 -9.39
CA GLU A 41 10.11 3.17 -8.61
C GLU A 41 9.86 3.20 -7.10
N SER A 42 9.07 4.16 -6.64
CA SER A 42 8.76 4.31 -5.23
C SER A 42 7.52 5.16 -5.00
N GLY A 43 6.94 5.01 -3.83
CA GLY A 43 5.81 5.83 -3.42
C GLY A 43 5.51 5.67 -1.95
N ILE A 44 4.68 6.57 -1.45
CA ILE A 44 4.19 6.56 -0.07
C ILE A 44 2.68 6.76 -0.11
N ALA A 45 1.94 5.82 0.45
CA ALA A 45 0.50 5.96 0.67
C ALA A 45 0.20 6.05 2.16
N LEU A 46 -0.95 6.58 2.51
CA LEU A 46 -1.40 6.59 3.89
C LEU A 46 -2.75 5.90 4.04
N LYS A 47 -2.97 5.35 5.21
CA LYS A 47 -4.26 4.87 5.71
C LYS A 47 -4.56 5.50 7.05
N ASN A 48 -5.74 6.07 7.18
CA ASN A 48 -6.28 6.49 8.47
C ASN A 48 -7.01 5.30 9.09
N VAL A 49 -6.49 4.80 10.21
CA VAL A 49 -7.09 3.68 10.92
C VAL A 49 -8.17 4.20 11.86
N THR A 50 -9.40 3.74 11.67
CA THR A 50 -10.54 4.18 12.48
C THR A 50 -11.23 2.99 13.13
N MET A 51 -11.90 3.23 14.28
CA MET A 51 -12.71 2.19 14.93
C MET A 51 -13.90 1.76 14.07
N ASN A 52 -14.24 2.53 13.06
CA ASN A 52 -15.35 2.27 12.13
C ASN A 52 -14.98 1.29 11.01
N GLU A 53 -14.06 0.38 11.26
CA GLU A 53 -13.67 -0.67 10.33
C GLU A 53 -14.14 -2.04 10.84
N PRO A 54 -14.76 -2.87 9.99
CA PRO A 54 -15.47 -4.07 10.44
C PRO A 54 -14.57 -5.13 11.12
N PHE A 55 -13.27 -5.20 10.77
CA PHE A 55 -12.39 -6.22 11.34
C PHE A 55 -12.08 -6.00 12.82
N PHE A 56 -12.26 -4.79 13.38
CA PHE A 56 -12.01 -4.54 14.80
C PHE A 56 -13.03 -5.19 15.73
N GLN A 57 -14.19 -5.59 15.20
CA GLN A 57 -15.19 -6.33 16.01
C GLN A 57 -14.66 -7.71 16.43
N GLY A 58 -13.88 -8.34 15.59
CA GLY A 58 -13.34 -9.68 15.83
C GLY A 58 -11.86 -9.72 16.21
N HIS A 59 -11.13 -8.63 16.03
CA HIS A 59 -9.67 -8.62 16.19
C HIS A 59 -9.19 -7.44 17.05
N PHE A 60 -9.42 -7.42 18.34
CA PHE A 60 -10.10 -8.41 19.17
C PHE A 60 -11.21 -7.73 19.96
N PRO A 61 -12.26 -8.43 20.41
CA PRO A 61 -13.31 -7.83 21.22
C PRO A 61 -12.74 -7.06 22.43
N GLY A 62 -13.08 -5.76 22.55
CA GLY A 62 -12.57 -4.89 23.62
C GLY A 62 -11.12 -4.44 23.49
N ARG A 63 -10.37 -4.96 22.51
CA ARG A 63 -8.97 -4.58 22.26
C ARG A 63 -8.67 -4.55 20.76
N PRO A 64 -9.02 -3.46 20.07
CA PRO A 64 -8.86 -3.38 18.62
C PRO A 64 -7.38 -3.25 18.21
N VAL A 65 -6.95 -4.16 17.36
CA VAL A 65 -5.62 -4.16 16.75
C VAL A 65 -5.78 -4.45 15.27
N MET A 66 -5.19 -3.64 14.41
CA MET A 66 -5.22 -3.90 12.97
C MET A 66 -4.48 -5.21 12.67
N PRO A 67 -5.13 -6.19 12.01
CA PRO A 67 -4.46 -7.42 11.65
C PRO A 67 -3.19 -7.16 10.83
N GLY A 68 -2.07 -7.77 11.25
CA GLY A 68 -0.78 -7.57 10.56
C GLY A 68 -0.84 -7.98 9.09
N VAL A 69 -1.60 -9.02 8.76
CA VAL A 69 -1.78 -9.46 7.37
C VAL A 69 -2.48 -8.40 6.51
N LEU A 70 -3.32 -7.55 7.11
CA LEU A 70 -3.94 -6.42 6.40
C LEU A 70 -2.98 -5.25 6.20
N LEU A 71 -1.98 -5.09 7.05
CA LEU A 71 -0.87 -4.14 6.78
C LEU A 71 -0.10 -4.56 5.52
N ILE A 72 0.16 -5.85 5.37
CA ILE A 72 0.81 -6.38 4.15
C ILE A 72 -0.09 -6.17 2.93
N GLU A 73 -1.39 -6.43 3.06
CA GLU A 73 -2.35 -6.16 1.98
C GLU A 73 -2.35 -4.68 1.57
N ALA A 74 -2.32 -3.76 2.55
CA ALA A 74 -2.25 -2.34 2.28
C ALA A 74 -0.94 -1.93 1.58
N MET A 75 0.18 -2.55 1.94
CA MET A 75 1.46 -2.38 1.24
C MET A 75 1.35 -2.84 -0.22
N ALA A 76 0.71 -3.97 -0.47
CA ALA A 76 0.49 -4.48 -1.82
C ALA A 76 -0.44 -3.57 -2.63
N GLN A 77 -1.48 -3.04 -2.03
CA GLN A 77 -2.37 -2.07 -2.67
C GLN A 77 -1.62 -0.77 -3.01
N THR A 78 -0.72 -0.33 -2.14
CA THR A 78 0.14 0.83 -2.40
C THR A 78 1.02 0.56 -3.63
N ALA A 79 1.73 -0.55 -3.66
CA ALA A 79 2.56 -0.94 -4.80
C ALA A 79 1.72 -1.09 -6.08
N GLY A 80 0.59 -1.76 -5.99
CA GLY A 80 -0.34 -1.92 -7.13
C GLY A 80 -0.85 -0.58 -7.66
N ALA A 81 -1.21 0.34 -6.79
CA ALA A 81 -1.70 1.66 -7.18
C ALA A 81 -0.63 2.47 -7.92
N ILE A 82 0.62 2.46 -7.46
CA ILE A 82 1.69 3.21 -8.14
C ILE A 82 2.05 2.59 -9.49
N VAL A 83 2.02 1.27 -9.61
CA VAL A 83 2.22 0.59 -10.90
C VAL A 83 1.09 0.95 -11.88
N LEU A 84 -0.16 0.89 -11.42
CA LEU A 84 -1.33 1.21 -12.25
C LEU A 84 -1.42 2.70 -12.60
N GLU A 85 -0.94 3.60 -11.76
CA GLU A 85 -0.83 5.01 -12.12
C GLU A 85 0.25 5.25 -13.18
N HIS A 86 1.36 4.54 -13.10
CA HIS A 86 2.44 4.62 -14.08
C HIS A 86 2.06 3.98 -15.42
N HIS A 87 1.31 2.88 -15.37
CA HIS A 87 0.78 2.16 -16.53
C HIS A 87 -0.75 2.32 -16.58
N SER A 88 -1.23 3.53 -16.85
CA SER A 88 -2.65 3.88 -16.74
C SER A 88 -3.58 3.07 -17.67
N GLU A 89 -3.06 2.48 -18.74
CA GLU A 89 -3.77 1.54 -19.61
C GLU A 89 -4.19 0.26 -18.89
N ASP A 90 -3.52 -0.08 -17.80
CA ASP A 90 -3.79 -1.28 -16.99
C ASP A 90 -4.71 -1.01 -15.79
N ALA A 91 -5.23 0.24 -15.66
CA ALA A 91 -6.10 0.63 -14.55
C ALA A 91 -7.27 -0.33 -14.39
N GLY A 92 -7.56 -0.73 -13.15
CA GLY A 92 -8.63 -1.65 -12.82
C GLY A 92 -8.28 -3.13 -12.91
N LYS A 93 -7.08 -3.50 -13.38
CA LYS A 93 -6.62 -4.89 -13.37
C LYS A 93 -6.55 -5.43 -11.94
N LEU A 94 -6.74 -6.74 -11.82
CA LEU A 94 -6.64 -7.43 -10.53
C LEU A 94 -5.19 -7.53 -10.08
N VAL A 95 -4.97 -7.36 -8.78
CA VAL A 95 -3.65 -7.48 -8.14
C VAL A 95 -3.62 -8.76 -7.32
N PHE A 96 -2.79 -9.71 -7.73
CA PHE A 96 -2.62 -10.98 -7.02
C PHE A 96 -1.24 -11.07 -6.39
N PHE A 97 -1.19 -11.52 -5.13
CA PHE A 97 0.08 -11.88 -4.51
C PHE A 97 0.71 -13.07 -5.21
N MET A 98 2.02 -12.96 -5.48
CA MET A 98 2.85 -14.08 -5.92
C MET A 98 3.73 -14.58 -4.78
N SER A 99 4.21 -13.68 -3.94
CA SER A 99 5.06 -14.02 -2.82
C SER A 99 5.03 -12.93 -1.75
N ILE A 100 5.23 -13.35 -0.52
CA ILE A 100 5.46 -12.48 0.63
C ILE A 100 6.67 -13.06 1.36
N ASP A 101 7.75 -12.29 1.40
CA ASP A 101 9.00 -12.72 2.00
C ASP A 101 9.44 -11.73 3.08
N LYS A 102 10.21 -12.20 4.05
CA LYS A 102 10.85 -11.35 5.08
C LYS A 102 9.86 -10.47 5.83
N ALA A 103 8.63 -10.95 6.01
CA ALA A 103 7.60 -10.22 6.74
C ALA A 103 7.95 -10.13 8.23
N ARG A 104 7.90 -8.91 8.79
CA ARG A 104 8.13 -8.64 10.20
C ARG A 104 7.06 -7.68 10.71
N PHE A 105 6.52 -7.98 11.88
CA PHE A 105 5.56 -7.14 12.61
C PHE A 105 6.21 -6.70 13.91
N ARG A 106 6.40 -5.39 14.08
CA ARG A 106 7.21 -4.85 15.18
C ARG A 106 6.40 -4.18 16.27
N LYS A 107 5.28 -3.55 15.90
CA LYS A 107 4.41 -2.84 16.82
C LYS A 107 2.96 -2.96 16.37
N PRO A 108 2.00 -3.05 17.32
CA PRO A 108 0.59 -3.05 16.97
C PRO A 108 0.17 -1.70 16.38
N VAL A 109 -0.74 -1.74 15.43
CA VAL A 109 -1.44 -0.59 14.87
C VAL A 109 -2.87 -0.61 15.40
N VAL A 110 -3.33 0.53 15.90
CA VAL A 110 -4.62 0.64 16.59
C VAL A 110 -5.45 1.78 15.99
N PRO A 111 -6.78 1.79 16.22
CA PRO A 111 -7.62 2.91 15.80
C PRO A 111 -7.10 4.25 16.33
N GLY A 112 -7.07 5.26 15.49
CA GLY A 112 -6.48 6.57 15.76
C GLY A 112 -5.09 6.76 15.14
N ASP A 113 -4.42 5.67 14.73
CA ASP A 113 -3.14 5.75 14.02
C ASP A 113 -3.35 6.15 12.56
N THR A 114 -2.41 6.92 12.03
CA THR A 114 -2.24 7.09 10.58
C THR A 114 -1.00 6.31 10.18
N VAL A 115 -1.19 5.35 9.28
CA VAL A 115 -0.10 4.50 8.79
C VAL A 115 0.38 5.00 7.43
N TYR A 116 1.69 5.15 7.28
CA TYR A 116 2.34 5.47 6.01
C TYR A 116 3.01 4.22 5.46
N PHE A 117 2.65 3.85 4.25
CA PHE A 117 3.24 2.71 3.54
C PHE A 117 4.26 3.20 2.53
N HIS A 118 5.52 2.89 2.78
CA HIS A 118 6.64 3.20 1.89
C HIS A 118 6.95 1.99 1.05
N VAL A 119 6.92 2.12 -0.27
CA VAL A 119 7.25 1.03 -1.19
C VAL A 119 8.35 1.45 -2.15
N LYS A 120 9.25 0.51 -2.43
CA LYS A 120 10.38 0.70 -3.34
C LYS A 120 10.54 -0.51 -4.25
N LEU A 121 10.60 -0.26 -5.55
CA LEU A 121 10.78 -1.32 -6.55
C LEU A 121 12.13 -2.02 -6.38
N LEU A 122 12.09 -3.34 -6.28
CA LEU A 122 13.27 -4.21 -6.25
C LEU A 122 13.53 -4.86 -7.60
N GLN A 123 12.47 -5.37 -8.24
CA GLN A 123 12.57 -6.10 -9.48
C GLN A 123 11.26 -5.99 -10.27
N LYS A 124 11.39 -5.88 -11.58
CA LYS A 124 10.27 -5.87 -12.51
C LYS A 124 10.50 -6.88 -13.61
N ARG A 125 9.57 -7.81 -13.75
CA ARG A 125 9.43 -8.70 -14.91
C ARG A 125 7.94 -8.76 -15.24
N ALA A 126 7.46 -7.80 -16.04
CA ALA A 126 6.03 -7.73 -16.36
C ALA A 126 5.50 -9.11 -16.80
N PRO A 127 4.36 -9.55 -16.28
CA PRO A 127 3.38 -8.84 -15.44
C PRO A 127 3.63 -8.91 -13.92
N VAL A 128 4.85 -9.24 -13.48
CA VAL A 128 5.22 -9.39 -12.05
C VAL A 128 6.13 -8.25 -11.61
N TRP A 129 5.81 -7.64 -10.46
CA TRP A 129 6.62 -6.63 -9.79
C TRP A 129 6.95 -7.09 -8.39
N LYS A 130 8.17 -6.80 -7.94
CA LYS A 130 8.60 -7.07 -6.58
C LYS A 130 9.00 -5.77 -5.89
N TYR A 131 8.43 -5.51 -4.72
CA TYR A 131 8.65 -4.31 -3.92
C TYR A 131 9.13 -4.65 -2.52
N TRP A 132 10.02 -3.83 -1.99
CA TRP A 132 10.23 -3.72 -0.56
C TRP A 132 9.22 -2.74 0.00
N ALA A 133 8.55 -3.10 1.10
CA ALA A 133 7.52 -2.29 1.71
C ALA A 133 7.73 -2.15 3.22
N GLU A 134 7.45 -0.96 3.73
CA GLU A 134 7.50 -0.64 5.16
C GLU A 134 6.26 0.14 5.55
N ALA A 135 5.72 -0.18 6.73
CA ALA A 135 4.64 0.58 7.34
C ALA A 135 5.20 1.38 8.53
N HIS A 136 4.84 2.66 8.60
CA HIS A 136 5.32 3.58 9.63
C HIS A 136 4.14 4.28 10.30
N VAL A 137 4.21 4.43 11.63
CA VAL A 137 3.31 5.24 12.45
C VAL A 137 4.16 6.19 13.27
N GLU A 138 3.88 7.49 13.20
CA GLU A 138 4.65 8.52 13.90
C GLU A 138 6.17 8.41 13.65
N GLY A 139 6.55 8.12 12.40
CA GLY A 139 7.94 7.99 12.00
C GLY A 139 8.63 6.70 12.43
N LYS A 140 7.92 5.77 13.09
CA LYS A 140 8.48 4.50 13.56
C LYS A 140 7.98 3.35 12.71
N LYS A 141 8.88 2.47 12.30
CA LYS A 141 8.53 1.26 11.54
C LYS A 141 7.72 0.31 12.41
N VAL A 142 6.51 -0.05 11.95
CA VAL A 142 5.62 -0.99 12.62
C VAL A 142 5.56 -2.35 11.93
N ALA A 143 5.82 -2.40 10.62
CA ALA A 143 5.88 -3.64 9.85
C ALA A 143 6.73 -3.45 8.60
N GLU A 144 7.15 -4.56 8.01
CA GLU A 144 7.89 -4.59 6.75
C GLU A 144 7.70 -5.92 6.04
N ALA A 145 7.85 -5.94 4.73
CA ALA A 145 7.83 -7.16 3.92
C ALA A 145 8.41 -6.91 2.53
N GLU A 146 8.84 -7.99 1.88
CA GLU A 146 9.12 -8.03 0.46
C GLU A 146 7.91 -8.66 -0.24
N ILE A 147 7.32 -7.94 -1.19
CA ILE A 147 6.06 -8.34 -1.81
C ILE A 147 6.26 -8.50 -3.31
N GLY A 148 5.93 -9.69 -3.82
CA GLY A 148 5.79 -9.97 -5.24
C GLY A 148 4.31 -9.99 -5.62
N ALA A 149 3.92 -9.22 -6.60
CA ALA A 149 2.55 -9.13 -7.07
C ALA A 149 2.47 -9.19 -8.59
N MET A 150 1.37 -9.71 -9.10
CA MET A 150 1.10 -9.83 -10.52
C MET A 150 -0.18 -9.06 -10.86
N LEU A 151 -0.15 -8.30 -11.94
CA LEU A 151 -1.34 -7.69 -12.51
C LEU A 151 -1.98 -8.65 -13.52
N ILE A 152 -3.26 -8.94 -13.31
CA ILE A 152 -4.01 -9.87 -14.15
C ILE A 152 -5.27 -9.18 -14.68
N ASP A 153 -5.51 -9.32 -15.98
CA ASP A 153 -6.76 -8.94 -16.58
C ASP A 153 -7.88 -9.83 -16.03
N GLU A 154 -8.99 -9.24 -15.58
CA GLU A 154 -10.14 -9.95 -15.03
C GLU A 154 -10.66 -11.05 -15.96
N ASN A 155 -10.61 -10.83 -17.26
CA ASN A 155 -11.07 -11.79 -18.28
C ASN A 155 -10.16 -13.01 -18.44
N LYS A 156 -9.00 -13.03 -17.76
CA LYS A 156 -8.01 -14.13 -17.83
C LYS A 156 -7.89 -14.95 -16.54
N VAL A 157 -8.80 -14.73 -15.59
CA VAL A 157 -8.84 -15.45 -14.31
C VAL A 157 -9.73 -16.68 -14.41
#